data_dad41df6e32eb7c730f6cfee29188727
#
_entry.id   dad41df6e32eb7c730f6cfee29188727
#
_cell.length_a   1.000
_cell.length_b   1.000
_cell.length_c   1.000
_cell.angle_alpha   90.00
_cell.angle_beta   90.00
_cell.angle_gamma   90.00
#
_symmetry.space_group_name_H-M   'P 1'
#
loop_
_entity.id
_entity.type
_entity.pdbx_description
1 polymer ?
#
loop_
_entity_poly.entity_id
_entity_poly.type
_entity_poly.pdbx_seq_one_letter_code
_entity_poly.pdbx_strand_id
1 'polypeptide(L)'
;MSGHNYDTGRLNLPFVGISTFGKRPYVADWGAIDADIAILGAPFDGGTQFRPGARFGPRSVREASTLFSFGHEGAYDHEDDVTYLAEDVRIVDIGDADIIHTDTAQSHENIASGVRAILKAGALPVTIGGDHSVNIPCIDAFEGHGDIHILQIDAHLDFVDVRHGVRNGHGNPMRRAAEKPYVTGLTQLGIRNVSSTAKDGYNAARAMGSDILSVRQMRDLGVDAVAKRIPARARVYVTLDIDGFCPSIAPGTGTPSHGGFLYYEVLELLQRVAQTHDIVGIDLVEVAPAYDPTEATSILAAQVLLNFLGFIMHARQS
;
A
#
# COMPACT_ATOMS: atom_id res chain seq x y z
N MET A 1 4.14 0.46 26.24
CA MET A 1 2.81 0.03 26.78
C MET A 1 1.88 -0.10 25.61
N SER A 2 1.29 -1.26 25.42
CA SER A 2 0.43 -1.58 24.30
C SER A 2 -0.79 -0.68 24.27
N GLY A 3 -1.16 -0.18 23.10
CA GLY A 3 -2.32 0.70 22.93
C GLY A 3 -3.68 0.03 23.14
N HIS A 4 -3.73 -1.18 23.65
CA HIS A 4 -4.95 -1.82 24.11
C HIS A 4 -5.17 -1.41 25.57
N ASN A 5 -6.11 -0.51 25.78
CA ASN A 5 -6.38 0.13 27.04
C ASN A 5 -7.04 -0.76 28.10
N TYR A 6 -6.60 -1.98 28.27
CA TYR A 6 -6.93 -2.73 29.48
C TYR A 6 -6.45 -1.99 30.74
N ASP A 7 -5.34 -1.23 30.62
CA ASP A 7 -4.80 -0.38 31.69
C ASP A 7 -5.76 0.74 32.12
N THR A 8 -6.67 1.15 31.25
CA THR A 8 -7.72 2.14 31.59
C THR A 8 -9.04 1.49 32.00
N GLY A 9 -9.09 0.16 32.08
CA GLY A 9 -10.29 -0.60 32.41
C GLY A 9 -11.37 -0.59 31.31
N ARG A 10 -11.02 -0.16 30.09
CA ARG A 10 -11.95 -0.16 28.94
C ARG A 10 -11.58 -1.24 27.94
N LEU A 11 -12.57 -2.07 27.59
CA LEU A 11 -12.42 -3.03 26.50
C LEU A 11 -12.45 -2.26 25.16
N ASN A 12 -11.39 -2.33 24.40
CA ASN A 12 -11.29 -1.70 23.08
C ASN A 12 -11.74 -2.67 21.98
N LEU A 13 -12.99 -3.13 22.06
CA LEU A 13 -13.57 -4.08 21.12
C LEU A 13 -13.68 -3.48 19.71
N PRO A 14 -13.72 -4.30 18.64
CA PRO A 14 -13.80 -3.83 17.26
C PRO A 14 -14.89 -2.79 16.99
N PHE A 15 -16.06 -2.96 17.58
CA PHE A 15 -17.25 -2.12 17.33
C PHE A 15 -17.39 -0.92 18.27
N VAL A 16 -16.40 -0.63 19.12
CA VAL A 16 -16.45 0.50 20.07
C VAL A 16 -15.27 1.44 19.91
N GLY A 17 -15.49 2.71 20.21
CA GLY A 17 -14.45 3.73 20.26
C GLY A 17 -13.99 4.20 18.86
N ILE A 18 -12.79 4.74 18.79
CA ILE A 18 -12.22 5.29 17.56
C ILE A 18 -11.60 4.17 16.72
N SER A 19 -11.95 4.13 15.45
CA SER A 19 -11.39 3.17 14.50
C SER A 19 -10.08 3.70 13.91
N THR A 20 -8.98 3.54 14.66
CA THR A 20 -7.63 3.63 14.13
C THR A 20 -7.23 2.29 13.50
N PHE A 21 -6.21 2.25 12.66
CA PHE A 21 -5.75 1.00 12.04
C PHE A 21 -5.32 -0.02 13.11
N GLY A 22 -5.96 -1.19 13.13
CA GLY A 22 -5.72 -2.24 14.13
C GLY A 22 -5.92 -1.78 15.57
N LYS A 23 -6.72 -0.72 15.81
CA LYS A 23 -6.87 -0.08 17.13
C LYS A 23 -5.56 0.44 17.73
N ARG A 24 -4.56 0.73 16.90
CA ARG A 24 -3.27 1.27 17.34
C ARG A 24 -3.40 2.73 17.82
N PRO A 25 -2.48 3.22 18.67
CA PRO A 25 -2.51 4.59 19.18
C PRO A 25 -2.61 5.63 18.07
N TYR A 26 -3.42 6.65 18.28
CA TYR A 26 -3.52 7.81 17.40
C TYR A 26 -2.53 8.90 17.82
N VAL A 27 -1.74 9.40 16.86
CA VAL A 27 -0.78 10.48 17.06
C VAL A 27 -1.19 11.65 16.15
N ALA A 28 -1.80 12.68 16.72
CA ALA A 28 -2.28 13.85 15.98
C ALA A 28 -1.14 14.81 15.58
N ASP A 29 -0.12 14.91 16.41
CA ASP A 29 1.07 15.72 16.13
C ASP A 29 2.12 14.91 15.38
N TRP A 30 2.26 15.15 14.08
CA TRP A 30 3.25 14.45 13.24
C TRP A 30 4.70 14.72 13.68
N GLY A 31 4.96 15.78 14.45
CA GLY A 31 6.26 16.04 15.05
C GLY A 31 6.59 15.13 16.23
N ALA A 32 5.59 14.44 16.78
CA ALA A 32 5.71 13.56 17.94
C ALA A 32 5.63 12.06 17.58
N ILE A 33 5.82 11.69 16.33
CA ILE A 33 5.85 10.28 15.90
C ILE A 33 7.05 9.59 16.56
N ASP A 34 6.76 8.57 17.39
CA ASP A 34 7.74 7.65 17.98
C ASP A 34 7.23 6.22 17.80
N ALA A 35 7.57 5.63 16.67
CA ALA A 35 7.08 4.33 16.25
C ALA A 35 8.02 3.66 15.24
N ASP A 36 7.86 2.36 15.06
CA ASP A 36 8.55 1.58 14.03
C ASP A 36 7.76 1.62 12.71
N ILE A 37 6.44 1.78 12.81
CA ILE A 37 5.50 1.87 11.68
C ILE A 37 4.52 3.01 11.94
N ALA A 38 4.25 3.86 10.95
CA ALA A 38 3.22 4.87 11.04
C ALA A 38 2.25 4.79 9.84
N ILE A 39 0.96 4.76 10.15
CA ILE A 39 -0.14 4.64 9.19
C ILE A 39 -0.67 6.04 8.87
N LEU A 40 -0.66 6.42 7.59
CA LEU A 40 -1.22 7.66 7.07
C LEU A 40 -2.40 7.33 6.14
N GLY A 41 -3.52 8.00 6.28
CA GLY A 41 -4.58 7.97 5.28
C GLY A 41 -4.41 9.07 4.23
N ALA A 42 -4.70 8.75 2.98
CA ALA A 42 -4.69 9.68 1.85
C ALA A 42 -6.05 9.63 1.12
N PRO A 43 -7.12 10.23 1.66
CA PRO A 43 -8.50 10.12 1.16
C PRO A 43 -8.73 10.98 -0.10
N PHE A 44 -7.92 10.77 -1.16
CA PHE A 44 -7.96 11.48 -2.42
C PHE A 44 -8.38 10.53 -3.57
N ASP A 45 -9.34 10.91 -4.39
CA ASP A 45 -9.72 10.19 -5.61
C ASP A 45 -10.05 11.13 -6.79
N GLY A 46 -9.40 12.30 -6.78
CA GLY A 46 -9.52 13.29 -7.85
C GLY A 46 -8.82 12.87 -9.15
N GLY A 47 -7.99 11.84 -9.13
CA GLY A 47 -7.32 11.27 -10.30
C GLY A 47 -8.13 10.18 -11.02
N THR A 48 -9.22 9.71 -10.45
CA THR A 48 -10.05 8.61 -10.96
C THR A 48 -10.77 8.99 -12.25
N GLN A 49 -10.72 8.11 -13.25
CA GLN A 49 -11.31 8.35 -14.59
C GLN A 49 -12.65 7.64 -14.82
N PHE A 50 -13.04 6.68 -13.98
CA PHE A 50 -14.26 5.88 -14.17
C PHE A 50 -15.18 5.92 -12.95
N ARG A 51 -14.96 5.05 -11.96
CA ARG A 51 -15.83 4.97 -10.77
C ARG A 51 -15.12 5.55 -9.56
N PRO A 52 -15.49 6.75 -9.07
CA PRO A 52 -14.90 7.33 -7.87
C PRO A 52 -15.40 6.60 -6.62
N GLY A 53 -14.72 6.82 -5.49
CA GLY A 53 -15.10 6.26 -4.19
C GLY A 53 -13.91 5.80 -3.38
N ALA A 54 -12.72 5.73 -3.98
CA ALA A 54 -11.50 5.33 -3.28
C ALA A 54 -11.12 6.30 -2.15
N ARG A 55 -11.59 7.57 -2.17
CA ARG A 55 -11.45 8.51 -1.03
C ARG A 55 -11.99 7.98 0.30
N PHE A 56 -12.88 6.99 0.26
CA PHE A 56 -13.40 6.33 1.46
C PHE A 56 -12.59 5.10 1.86
N GLY A 57 -11.59 4.72 1.08
CA GLY A 57 -10.69 3.59 1.33
C GLY A 57 -9.99 3.67 2.69
N PRO A 58 -9.32 4.78 3.05
CA PRO A 58 -8.63 4.89 4.33
C PRO A 58 -9.54 4.61 5.52
N ARG A 59 -10.76 5.14 5.50
CA ARG A 59 -11.75 4.92 6.56
C ARG A 59 -12.19 3.46 6.63
N SER A 60 -12.56 2.87 5.49
CA SER A 60 -13.09 1.51 5.47
C SER A 60 -12.02 0.47 5.83
N VAL A 61 -10.77 0.66 5.39
CA VAL A 61 -9.66 -0.23 5.75
C VAL A 61 -9.33 -0.13 7.24
N ARG A 62 -9.34 1.08 7.83
CA ARG A 62 -9.20 1.24 9.30
C ARG A 62 -10.31 0.52 10.05
N GLU A 63 -11.57 0.71 9.65
CA GLU A 63 -12.71 0.04 10.26
C GLU A 63 -12.57 -1.48 10.15
N ALA A 64 -12.30 -2.01 8.97
CA ALA A 64 -12.08 -3.43 8.74
C ALA A 64 -10.89 -3.99 9.54
N SER A 65 -9.82 -3.21 9.72
CA SER A 65 -8.64 -3.63 10.48
C SER A 65 -8.93 -3.87 11.97
N THR A 66 -10.01 -3.31 12.49
CA THR A 66 -10.42 -3.55 13.90
C THR A 66 -10.81 -5.00 14.17
N LEU A 67 -11.22 -5.75 13.12
CA LEU A 67 -11.46 -7.20 13.20
C LEU A 67 -10.22 -7.95 13.67
N PHE A 68 -9.04 -7.46 13.28
CA PHE A 68 -7.73 -8.04 13.58
C PHE A 68 -7.02 -7.30 14.72
N SER A 69 -7.75 -6.58 15.56
CA SER A 69 -7.20 -5.93 16.75
C SER A 69 -6.87 -6.99 17.80
N PHE A 70 -5.63 -7.37 17.85
CA PHE A 70 -5.09 -8.27 18.86
C PHE A 70 -4.32 -7.48 19.90
N GLY A 71 -4.21 -8.04 21.11
CA GLY A 71 -3.53 -7.41 22.23
C GLY A 71 -2.03 -7.25 22.04
N HIS A 72 -1.35 -6.87 23.11
CA HIS A 72 0.10 -6.75 23.17
C HIS A 72 0.84 -8.07 22.93
N GLU A 73 0.17 -9.21 23.03
CA GLU A 73 0.75 -10.53 22.78
C GLU A 73 1.05 -10.77 21.29
N GLY A 74 0.55 -9.92 20.40
CA GLY A 74 0.73 -10.02 18.95
C GLY A 74 -0.27 -10.95 18.29
N ALA A 75 -0.06 -11.21 16.99
CA ALA A 75 -0.88 -12.07 16.14
C ALA A 75 -0.12 -13.38 15.89
N TYR A 76 -0.57 -14.48 16.50
CA TYR A 76 0.00 -15.78 16.20
C TYR A 76 -0.53 -16.31 14.88
N ASP A 77 0.40 -16.63 13.98
CA ASP A 77 0.14 -17.35 12.75
C ASP A 77 0.53 -18.81 12.91
N HIS A 78 -0.45 -19.70 12.79
CA HIS A 78 -0.21 -21.14 13.00
C HIS A 78 0.40 -21.83 11.77
N GLU A 79 0.30 -21.22 10.59
CA GLU A 79 0.88 -21.77 9.35
C GLU A 79 2.40 -21.56 9.34
N ASP A 80 2.86 -20.41 9.83
CA ASP A 80 4.28 -20.08 9.97
C ASP A 80 4.88 -20.48 11.34
N ASP A 81 4.04 -20.79 12.33
CA ASP A 81 4.41 -20.98 13.75
C ASP A 81 5.16 -19.76 14.33
N VAL A 82 4.69 -18.55 14.00
CA VAL A 82 5.29 -17.27 14.39
C VAL A 82 4.24 -16.34 15.00
N THR A 83 4.63 -15.61 16.05
CA THR A 83 3.84 -14.48 16.56
C THR A 83 4.36 -13.18 15.96
N TYR A 84 3.55 -12.55 15.11
CA TYR A 84 3.84 -11.29 14.47
C TYR A 84 3.34 -10.09 15.27
N LEU A 85 3.93 -8.92 15.07
CA LEU A 85 3.50 -7.62 15.59
C LEU A 85 3.22 -7.62 17.11
N ALA A 86 4.10 -8.29 17.87
CA ALA A 86 4.04 -8.34 19.32
C ALA A 86 4.43 -6.99 19.96
N GLU A 87 4.55 -6.94 21.29
CA GLU A 87 4.73 -5.73 22.10
C GLU A 87 5.96 -4.88 21.72
N ASP A 88 6.98 -5.50 21.15
CA ASP A 88 8.21 -4.87 20.71
C ASP A 88 8.06 -4.07 19.41
N VAL A 89 6.92 -4.22 18.69
CA VAL A 89 6.63 -3.48 17.45
C VAL A 89 5.65 -2.34 17.72
N ARG A 90 6.15 -1.11 17.63
CA ARG A 90 5.35 0.10 17.85
C ARG A 90 4.72 0.56 16.55
N ILE A 91 3.39 0.46 16.46
CA ILE A 91 2.58 0.93 15.34
C ILE A 91 1.72 2.09 15.81
N VAL A 92 1.68 3.18 15.06
CA VAL A 92 0.80 4.32 15.31
C VAL A 92 -0.02 4.66 14.06
N ASP A 93 -1.21 5.21 14.28
CA ASP A 93 -2.03 5.82 13.23
C ASP A 93 -1.93 7.34 13.38
N ILE A 94 -1.51 8.03 12.34
CA ILE A 94 -1.32 9.49 12.34
C ILE A 94 -2.47 10.24 11.69
N GLY A 95 -3.57 9.55 11.41
CA GLY A 95 -4.76 10.13 10.77
C GLY A 95 -4.63 10.27 9.26
N ASP A 96 -5.33 11.24 8.72
CA ASP A 96 -5.38 11.50 7.28
C ASP A 96 -4.62 12.79 6.93
N ALA A 97 -4.03 12.80 5.74
CA ALA A 97 -3.56 14.04 5.12
C ALA A 97 -4.76 14.93 4.73
N ASP A 98 -4.61 16.24 4.88
CA ASP A 98 -5.63 17.19 4.46
C ASP A 98 -5.81 17.17 2.94
N ILE A 99 -7.02 16.86 2.49
CA ILE A 99 -7.38 16.87 1.07
C ILE A 99 -8.16 18.14 0.75
N ILE A 100 -7.60 18.94 -0.15
CA ILE A 100 -8.27 20.13 -0.65
C ILE A 100 -9.03 19.76 -1.94
N HIS A 101 -10.35 19.66 -1.87
CA HIS A 101 -11.18 19.37 -3.04
C HIS A 101 -10.90 20.39 -4.14
N THR A 102 -10.80 19.97 -5.38
CA THR A 102 -10.43 20.79 -6.55
C THR A 102 -8.97 21.30 -6.62
N ASP A 103 -8.13 20.99 -5.62
CA ASP A 103 -6.71 21.30 -5.67
C ASP A 103 -5.84 20.02 -5.47
N THR A 104 -5.55 19.38 -6.60
CA THR A 104 -4.71 18.17 -6.62
C THR A 104 -3.29 18.46 -6.15
N ALA A 105 -2.71 19.59 -6.54
CA ALA A 105 -1.33 19.91 -6.20
C ALA A 105 -1.15 20.09 -4.69
N GLN A 106 -2.05 20.85 -4.04
CA GLN A 106 -2.01 21.03 -2.60
C GLN A 106 -2.32 19.73 -1.85
N SER A 107 -3.28 18.94 -2.33
CA SER A 107 -3.60 17.64 -1.74
C SER A 107 -2.39 16.67 -1.79
N HIS A 108 -1.71 16.60 -2.94
CA HIS A 108 -0.50 15.82 -3.10
C HIS A 108 0.63 16.30 -2.18
N GLU A 109 0.83 17.62 -2.05
CA GLU A 109 1.83 18.17 -1.12
C GLU A 109 1.50 17.83 0.34
N ASN A 110 0.25 17.85 0.75
CA ASN A 110 -0.16 17.47 2.09
C ASN A 110 0.11 15.99 2.36
N ILE A 111 -0.15 15.11 1.39
CA ILE A 111 0.18 13.67 1.47
C ILE A 111 1.71 13.49 1.60
N ALA A 112 2.49 14.13 0.72
CA ALA A 112 3.94 14.05 0.76
C ALA A 112 4.50 14.55 2.11
N SER A 113 3.91 15.60 2.68
CA SER A 113 4.29 16.14 4.00
C SER A 113 4.08 15.12 5.11
N GLY A 114 2.98 14.36 5.08
CA GLY A 114 2.74 13.27 6.03
C GLY A 114 3.78 12.15 5.90
N VAL A 115 4.08 11.71 4.68
CA VAL A 115 5.10 10.69 4.43
C VAL A 115 6.49 11.18 4.86
N ARG A 116 6.86 12.44 4.56
CA ARG A 116 8.13 13.03 5.02
C ARG A 116 8.23 13.09 6.55
N ALA A 117 7.12 13.36 7.24
CA ALA A 117 7.12 13.37 8.72
C ALA A 117 7.41 11.96 9.27
N ILE A 118 6.83 10.91 8.68
CA ILE A 118 7.10 9.52 9.04
C ILE A 118 8.56 9.16 8.80
N LEU A 119 9.08 9.46 7.60
CA LEU A 119 10.48 9.22 7.24
C LEU A 119 11.46 9.95 8.17
N LYS A 120 11.16 11.20 8.53
CA LYS A 120 11.95 11.98 9.49
C LYS A 120 11.98 11.35 10.88
N ALA A 121 10.90 10.72 11.29
CA ALA A 121 10.83 9.99 12.56
C ALA A 121 11.57 8.64 12.52
N GLY A 122 12.05 8.20 11.35
CA GLY A 122 12.71 6.90 11.16
C GLY A 122 11.74 5.72 11.12
N ALA A 123 10.45 5.97 11.03
CA ALA A 123 9.42 4.94 10.95
C ALA A 123 9.16 4.49 9.49
N LEU A 124 8.63 3.29 9.32
CA LEU A 124 8.15 2.79 8.03
C LEU A 124 6.85 3.51 7.66
N PRO A 125 6.80 4.29 6.56
CA PRO A 125 5.57 4.89 6.09
C PRO A 125 4.66 3.84 5.44
N VAL A 126 3.40 3.81 5.89
CA VAL A 126 2.33 3.01 5.31
C VAL A 126 1.17 3.94 4.98
N THR A 127 0.91 4.15 3.70
CA THR A 127 -0.17 5.01 3.24
C THR A 127 -1.36 4.16 2.81
N ILE A 128 -2.52 4.39 3.43
CA ILE A 128 -3.77 3.83 2.94
C ILE A 128 -4.40 4.87 2.04
N GLY A 129 -4.42 4.58 0.75
CA GLY A 129 -4.79 5.54 -0.26
C GLY A 129 -6.27 5.59 -0.56
N GLY A 130 -6.51 6.56 -1.29
CA GLY A 130 -7.52 6.84 -2.24
C GLY A 130 -7.22 6.16 -3.57
N ASP A 131 -7.27 6.91 -4.65
CA ASP A 131 -6.90 6.40 -5.98
C ASP A 131 -5.37 6.26 -6.13
N HIS A 132 -4.92 5.55 -7.15
CA HIS A 132 -3.48 5.23 -7.31
C HIS A 132 -2.61 6.47 -7.53
N SER A 133 -3.17 7.65 -7.85
CA SER A 133 -2.38 8.89 -7.98
C SER A 133 -1.74 9.33 -6.66
N VAL A 134 -2.21 8.84 -5.51
CA VAL A 134 -1.59 9.14 -4.20
C VAL A 134 -0.17 8.55 -4.06
N ASN A 135 0.17 7.54 -4.88
CA ASN A 135 1.54 7.03 -4.96
C ASN A 135 2.52 8.13 -5.40
N ILE A 136 2.12 9.06 -6.26
CA ILE A 136 3.00 10.13 -6.76
C ILE A 136 3.61 10.93 -5.61
N PRO A 137 2.83 11.57 -4.72
CA PRO A 137 3.38 12.30 -3.57
C PRO A 137 4.08 11.39 -2.56
N CYS A 138 3.66 10.12 -2.43
CA CYS A 138 4.37 9.17 -1.57
C CYS A 138 5.80 8.95 -2.06
N ILE A 139 5.99 8.73 -3.36
CA ILE A 139 7.33 8.57 -3.96
C ILE A 139 8.11 9.87 -3.90
N ASP A 140 7.48 11.03 -4.17
CA ASP A 140 8.13 12.35 -4.08
C ASP A 140 8.74 12.62 -2.70
N ALA A 141 8.13 12.09 -1.65
CA ALA A 141 8.64 12.22 -0.28
C ALA A 141 9.97 11.48 -0.04
N PHE A 142 10.35 10.54 -0.90
CA PHE A 142 11.61 9.80 -0.80
C PHE A 142 12.82 10.54 -1.38
N GLU A 143 12.63 11.73 -1.98
CA GLU A 143 13.76 12.54 -2.44
C GLU A 143 14.74 12.83 -1.28
N GLY A 144 16.02 12.51 -1.49
CA GLY A 144 17.05 12.64 -0.46
C GLY A 144 17.14 11.50 0.55
N HIS A 145 16.28 10.48 0.47
CA HIS A 145 16.28 9.30 1.35
C HIS A 145 17.00 8.08 0.74
N GLY A 146 17.76 8.27 -0.33
CA GLY A 146 18.50 7.22 -1.03
C GLY A 146 17.65 6.50 -2.10
N ASP A 147 18.31 5.63 -2.84
CA ASP A 147 17.72 4.95 -3.98
C ASP A 147 16.67 3.93 -3.53
N ILE A 148 15.60 3.80 -4.34
CA ILE A 148 14.52 2.83 -4.13
C ILE A 148 14.19 2.10 -5.42
N HIS A 149 13.73 0.86 -5.29
CA HIS A 149 13.10 0.08 -6.36
C HIS A 149 11.60 -0.03 -6.08
N ILE A 150 10.76 0.11 -7.10
CA ILE A 150 9.31 0.01 -6.93
C ILE A 150 8.84 -1.41 -7.25
N LEU A 151 8.11 -2.01 -6.32
CA LEU A 151 7.31 -3.21 -6.57
C LEU A 151 5.85 -2.82 -6.65
N GLN A 152 5.25 -2.93 -7.84
CA GLN A 152 3.83 -2.71 -8.05
C GLN A 152 3.10 -4.05 -8.17
N ILE A 153 1.97 -4.19 -7.45
CA ILE A 153 1.00 -5.28 -7.61
C ILE A 153 -0.31 -4.64 -8.05
N ASP A 154 -0.73 -4.89 -9.29
CA ASP A 154 -1.79 -4.13 -9.96
C ASP A 154 -2.33 -4.89 -11.18
N ALA A 155 -3.55 -4.58 -11.61
CA ALA A 155 -4.06 -5.01 -12.90
C ALA A 155 -3.57 -4.12 -14.05
N HIS A 156 -3.24 -2.87 -13.75
CA HIS A 156 -2.95 -1.81 -14.71
C HIS A 156 -1.47 -1.43 -14.71
N LEU A 157 -0.99 -0.95 -15.87
CA LEU A 157 0.42 -0.57 -16.01
C LEU A 157 0.72 0.79 -15.37
N ASP A 158 -0.25 1.68 -15.32
CA ASP A 158 -0.19 3.03 -14.75
C ASP A 158 0.99 3.88 -15.24
N PHE A 159 1.32 3.70 -16.52
CA PHE A 159 2.48 4.30 -17.17
C PHE A 159 2.13 5.33 -18.25
N VAL A 160 0.93 5.92 -18.17
CA VAL A 160 0.51 6.99 -19.07
C VAL A 160 1.30 8.27 -18.74
N ASP A 161 1.90 8.91 -19.75
CA ASP A 161 2.61 10.18 -19.51
C ASP A 161 1.63 11.34 -19.31
N VAL A 162 0.78 11.59 -20.29
CA VAL A 162 -0.22 12.66 -20.26
C VAL A 162 -1.56 12.13 -20.75
N ARG A 163 -2.64 12.40 -20.02
CA ARG A 163 -4.00 12.11 -20.44
C ARG A 163 -4.87 13.36 -20.29
N HIS A 164 -5.45 13.84 -21.40
CA HIS A 164 -6.23 15.09 -21.42
C HIS A 164 -5.52 16.31 -20.82
N GLY A 165 -4.20 16.40 -21.01
CA GLY A 165 -3.38 17.46 -20.44
C GLY A 165 -2.98 17.26 -18.97
N VAL A 166 -3.43 16.15 -18.32
CA VAL A 166 -3.13 15.84 -16.92
C VAL A 166 -2.03 14.80 -16.83
N ARG A 167 -1.09 15.00 -15.88
CA ARG A 167 0.06 14.14 -15.62
C ARG A 167 -0.05 13.35 -14.31
N ASN A 168 -0.99 13.70 -13.44
CA ASN A 168 -1.10 13.21 -12.06
C ASN A 168 -2.47 12.56 -11.79
N GLY A 169 -3.02 11.82 -12.76
CA GLY A 169 -4.17 10.95 -12.55
C GLY A 169 -3.75 9.55 -12.10
N HIS A 170 -4.73 8.71 -11.77
CA HIS A 170 -4.48 7.36 -11.27
C HIS A 170 -3.82 6.41 -12.29
N GLY A 171 -3.83 6.71 -13.57
CA GLY A 171 -3.10 5.95 -14.61
C GLY A 171 -1.67 6.44 -14.89
N ASN A 172 -1.12 7.33 -14.04
CA ASN A 172 0.17 7.97 -14.28
C ASN A 172 1.28 7.64 -13.25
N PRO A 173 1.01 7.03 -12.06
CA PRO A 173 1.98 7.01 -10.96
C PRO A 173 3.29 6.32 -11.33
N MET A 174 3.26 5.19 -11.99
CA MET A 174 4.47 4.45 -12.33
C MET A 174 5.34 5.21 -13.34
N ARG A 175 4.73 6.00 -14.23
CA ARG A 175 5.48 6.91 -15.10
C ARG A 175 6.15 8.02 -14.31
N ARG A 176 5.45 8.61 -13.33
CA ARG A 176 6.03 9.66 -12.46
C ARG A 176 7.15 9.09 -11.59
N ALA A 177 6.98 7.88 -11.06
CA ALA A 177 8.03 7.21 -10.31
C ALA A 177 9.29 6.95 -11.17
N ALA A 178 9.12 6.42 -12.39
CA ALA A 178 10.23 6.13 -13.30
C ALA A 178 11.00 7.38 -13.76
N GLU A 179 10.44 8.58 -13.62
CA GLU A 179 11.11 9.86 -13.92
C GLU A 179 12.01 10.36 -12.79
N LYS A 180 11.94 9.75 -11.59
CA LYS A 180 12.73 10.17 -10.44
C LYS A 180 14.14 9.58 -10.51
N PRO A 181 15.18 10.39 -10.30
CA PRO A 181 16.57 9.93 -10.42
C PRO A 181 16.96 8.90 -9.34
N TYR A 182 16.23 8.86 -8.21
CA TYR A 182 16.43 7.91 -7.11
C TYR A 182 15.57 6.63 -7.23
N VAL A 183 14.74 6.51 -8.27
CA VAL A 183 14.03 5.27 -8.58
C VAL A 183 14.85 4.46 -9.55
N THR A 184 15.41 3.34 -9.09
CA THR A 184 16.37 2.53 -9.85
C THR A 184 15.72 1.58 -10.86
N GLY A 185 14.41 1.37 -10.74
CA GLY A 185 13.62 0.54 -11.64
C GLY A 185 12.29 0.13 -11.01
N LEU A 186 11.46 -0.55 -11.80
CA LEU A 186 10.15 -1.01 -11.40
C LEU A 186 9.99 -2.50 -11.72
N THR A 187 9.44 -3.26 -10.78
CA THR A 187 8.89 -4.61 -11.03
C THR A 187 7.38 -4.51 -10.91
N GLN A 188 6.67 -4.70 -12.03
CA GLN A 188 5.22 -4.49 -12.13
C GLN A 188 4.52 -5.84 -12.34
N LEU A 189 3.77 -6.30 -11.36
CA LEU A 189 3.17 -7.62 -11.30
C LEU A 189 1.65 -7.57 -11.42
N GLY A 190 1.09 -8.52 -12.16
CA GLY A 190 -0.36 -8.65 -12.29
C GLY A 190 -0.95 -7.98 -13.53
N ILE A 191 -0.14 -7.25 -14.28
CA ILE A 191 -0.57 -6.46 -15.44
C ILE A 191 -1.25 -7.36 -16.46
N ARG A 192 -2.51 -7.04 -16.80
CA ARG A 192 -3.34 -7.99 -17.57
C ARG A 192 -4.43 -7.33 -18.40
N ASN A 193 -5.09 -8.15 -19.21
CA ASN A 193 -6.23 -7.82 -20.07
C ASN A 193 -5.94 -6.75 -21.12
N VAL A 194 -6.96 -6.34 -21.87
CA VAL A 194 -6.87 -5.20 -22.78
C VAL A 194 -6.78 -3.91 -21.95
N SER A 195 -5.78 -3.10 -22.23
CA SER A 195 -5.42 -1.94 -21.42
C SER A 195 -5.80 -0.65 -22.11
N SER A 196 -6.13 0.38 -21.32
CA SER A 196 -6.23 1.76 -21.79
C SER A 196 -4.87 2.38 -22.11
N THR A 197 -3.77 1.73 -21.67
CA THR A 197 -2.40 2.11 -22.04
C THR A 197 -2.07 1.51 -23.40
N ALA A 198 -1.72 2.36 -24.38
CA ALA A 198 -1.33 1.93 -25.71
C ALA A 198 0.02 1.19 -25.68
N LYS A 199 0.33 0.44 -26.74
CA LYS A 199 1.60 -0.31 -26.91
C LYS A 199 2.84 0.56 -26.67
N ASP A 200 2.80 1.83 -27.09
CA ASP A 200 3.91 2.76 -26.89
C ASP A 200 4.16 3.08 -25.41
N GLY A 201 3.12 3.08 -24.57
CA GLY A 201 3.27 3.20 -23.14
C GLY A 201 4.00 2.00 -22.52
N TYR A 202 3.70 0.77 -22.96
CA TYR A 202 4.43 -0.44 -22.55
C TYR A 202 5.89 -0.41 -23.00
N ASN A 203 6.15 0.07 -24.24
CA ASN A 203 7.50 0.21 -24.76
C ASN A 203 8.28 1.26 -23.95
N ALA A 204 7.65 2.39 -23.62
CA ALA A 204 8.25 3.43 -22.77
C ALA A 204 8.56 2.91 -21.37
N ALA A 205 7.64 2.14 -20.76
CA ALA A 205 7.85 1.53 -19.46
C ALA A 205 9.10 0.65 -19.44
N ARG A 206 9.22 -0.26 -20.40
CA ARG A 206 10.41 -1.13 -20.53
C ARG A 206 11.69 -0.33 -20.78
N ALA A 207 11.64 0.69 -21.61
CA ALA A 207 12.79 1.57 -21.89
C ALA A 207 13.25 2.36 -20.67
N MET A 208 12.35 2.60 -19.70
CA MET A 208 12.62 3.29 -18.43
C MET A 208 12.85 2.33 -17.25
N GLY A 209 13.14 1.05 -17.52
CA GLY A 209 13.53 0.09 -16.49
C GLY A 209 12.40 -0.69 -15.83
N SER A 210 11.20 -0.73 -16.43
CA SER A 210 10.10 -1.56 -15.93
C SER A 210 10.25 -3.02 -16.40
N ASP A 211 10.22 -3.93 -15.43
CA ASP A 211 10.03 -5.36 -15.62
C ASP A 211 8.56 -5.72 -15.41
N ILE A 212 7.86 -6.09 -16.48
CA ILE A 212 6.40 -6.22 -16.47
C ILE A 212 6.03 -7.70 -16.58
N LEU A 213 5.33 -8.21 -15.56
CA LEU A 213 4.85 -9.58 -15.49
C LEU A 213 3.33 -9.64 -15.33
N SER A 214 2.70 -10.46 -16.15
CA SER A 214 1.29 -10.80 -15.96
C SER A 214 1.10 -11.82 -14.83
N VAL A 215 -0.15 -11.96 -14.33
CA VAL A 215 -0.54 -13.01 -13.38
C VAL A 215 -0.12 -14.41 -13.88
N ARG A 216 -0.31 -14.70 -15.19
CA ARG A 216 0.08 -15.98 -15.78
C ARG A 216 1.58 -16.23 -15.69
N GLN A 217 2.38 -15.23 -16.05
CA GLN A 217 3.84 -15.33 -15.97
C GLN A 217 4.32 -15.51 -14.52
N MET A 218 3.70 -14.82 -13.56
CA MET A 218 4.03 -15.01 -12.16
C MET A 218 3.72 -16.45 -11.69
N ARG A 219 2.56 -17.00 -12.06
CA ARG A 219 2.19 -18.40 -11.76
C ARG A 219 3.15 -19.42 -12.38
N ASP A 220 3.57 -19.18 -13.63
CA ASP A 220 4.50 -20.06 -14.32
C ASP A 220 5.91 -20.02 -13.72
N LEU A 221 6.36 -18.86 -13.25
CA LEU A 221 7.69 -18.65 -12.66
C LEU A 221 7.78 -19.09 -11.20
N GLY A 222 6.72 -18.88 -10.45
CA GLY A 222 6.69 -19.06 -8.98
C GLY A 222 7.30 -17.88 -8.22
N VAL A 223 6.95 -17.78 -6.95
CA VAL A 223 7.25 -16.65 -6.06
C VAL A 223 8.76 -16.37 -5.95
N ASP A 224 9.57 -17.40 -5.78
CA ASP A 224 11.04 -17.27 -5.62
C ASP A 224 11.71 -16.66 -6.85
N ALA A 225 11.28 -17.07 -8.04
CA ALA A 225 11.84 -16.54 -9.28
C ALA A 225 11.40 -15.09 -9.53
N VAL A 226 10.16 -14.76 -9.14
CA VAL A 226 9.63 -13.39 -9.23
C VAL A 226 10.36 -12.46 -8.24
N ALA A 227 10.54 -12.85 -6.99
CA ALA A 227 11.27 -12.05 -6.00
C ALA A 227 12.71 -11.76 -6.45
N LYS A 228 13.38 -12.70 -7.13
CA LYS A 228 14.74 -12.52 -7.68
C LYS A 228 14.82 -11.55 -8.85
N ARG A 229 13.70 -11.09 -9.41
CA ARG A 229 13.70 -10.06 -10.46
C ARG A 229 13.88 -8.66 -9.88
N ILE A 230 13.58 -8.48 -8.61
CA ILE A 230 13.94 -7.28 -7.86
C ILE A 230 15.46 -7.33 -7.61
N PRO A 231 16.21 -6.24 -7.85
CA PRO A 231 17.65 -6.23 -7.63
C PRO A 231 18.02 -6.65 -6.20
N ALA A 232 19.02 -7.51 -6.06
CA ALA A 232 19.43 -8.04 -4.77
C ALA A 232 19.77 -6.92 -3.78
N ARG A 233 19.22 -7.00 -2.56
CA ARG A 233 19.36 -6.01 -1.49
C ARG A 233 18.84 -4.62 -1.84
N ALA A 234 17.95 -4.50 -2.82
CA ALA A 234 17.28 -3.23 -3.10
C ALA A 234 16.48 -2.77 -1.88
N ARG A 235 16.42 -1.46 -1.70
CA ARG A 235 15.42 -0.83 -0.86
C ARG A 235 14.13 -0.74 -1.67
N VAL A 236 13.09 -1.43 -1.23
CA VAL A 236 11.86 -1.62 -2.01
C VAL A 236 10.72 -0.80 -1.42
N TYR A 237 10.12 0.01 -2.26
CA TYR A 237 8.82 0.60 -2.00
C TYR A 237 7.75 -0.27 -2.67
N VAL A 238 6.75 -0.70 -1.91
CA VAL A 238 5.66 -1.55 -2.41
C VAL A 238 4.41 -0.71 -2.59
N THR A 239 3.87 -0.69 -3.81
CA THR A 239 2.55 -0.11 -4.10
C THR A 239 1.60 -1.23 -4.48
N LEU A 240 0.52 -1.34 -3.71
CA LEU A 240 -0.47 -2.40 -3.85
C LEU A 240 -1.81 -1.80 -4.23
N ASP A 241 -2.16 -1.90 -5.52
CA ASP A 241 -3.51 -1.65 -5.98
C ASP A 241 -4.39 -2.85 -5.66
N ILE A 242 -5.53 -2.61 -5.01
CA ILE A 242 -6.45 -3.68 -4.61
C ILE A 242 -7.03 -4.42 -5.82
N ASP A 243 -7.05 -3.81 -7.00
CA ASP A 243 -7.52 -4.45 -8.23
C ASP A 243 -6.49 -5.41 -8.86
N GLY A 244 -5.27 -5.47 -8.31
CA GLY A 244 -4.33 -6.56 -8.56
C GLY A 244 -4.92 -7.92 -8.17
N PHE A 245 -5.76 -7.95 -7.15
CA PHE A 245 -6.55 -9.13 -6.79
C PHE A 245 -7.68 -9.41 -7.78
N CYS A 246 -8.14 -10.65 -7.78
CA CYS A 246 -9.29 -11.04 -8.57
C CYS A 246 -10.58 -10.41 -8.01
N PRO A 247 -11.47 -9.84 -8.85
CA PRO A 247 -12.75 -9.30 -8.38
C PRO A 247 -13.66 -10.29 -7.66
N SER A 248 -13.37 -11.58 -7.72
CA SER A 248 -14.07 -12.60 -6.94
C SER A 248 -13.81 -12.49 -5.44
N ILE A 249 -12.70 -11.86 -5.03
CA ILE A 249 -12.33 -11.65 -3.62
C ILE A 249 -12.13 -10.16 -3.27
N ALA A 250 -11.95 -9.30 -4.27
CA ALA A 250 -11.79 -7.84 -4.12
C ALA A 250 -12.66 -7.08 -5.13
N PRO A 251 -14.01 -7.13 -5.01
CA PRO A 251 -14.89 -6.41 -5.93
C PRO A 251 -14.95 -4.90 -5.65
N GLY A 252 -14.55 -4.43 -4.47
CA GLY A 252 -14.66 -3.06 -3.97
C GLY A 252 -13.59 -2.13 -4.52
N THR A 253 -13.50 -1.98 -5.84
CA THR A 253 -12.58 -1.07 -6.52
C THR A 253 -13.24 -0.36 -7.69
N GLY A 254 -12.67 0.77 -8.12
CA GLY A 254 -13.16 1.57 -9.24
C GLY A 254 -13.02 0.87 -10.60
N THR A 255 -11.93 0.15 -10.80
CA THR A 255 -11.51 -0.43 -12.10
C THR A 255 -11.18 -1.92 -12.01
N PRO A 256 -12.14 -2.78 -11.58
CA PRO A 256 -11.86 -4.20 -11.40
C PRO A 256 -11.48 -4.88 -12.73
N SER A 257 -10.50 -5.78 -12.67
CA SER A 257 -10.02 -6.53 -13.82
C SER A 257 -9.98 -8.02 -13.49
N HIS A 258 -10.64 -8.87 -14.30
CA HIS A 258 -10.74 -10.30 -14.05
C HIS A 258 -9.40 -11.03 -14.24
N GLY A 259 -9.25 -12.20 -13.60
CA GLY A 259 -8.06 -13.03 -13.70
C GLY A 259 -6.88 -12.56 -12.83
N GLY A 260 -7.17 -11.80 -11.79
CA GLY A 260 -6.20 -11.32 -10.81
C GLY A 260 -5.69 -12.39 -9.87
N PHE A 261 -4.84 -11.96 -8.95
CA PHE A 261 -4.28 -12.81 -7.90
C PHE A 261 -5.33 -13.23 -6.87
N LEU A 262 -5.12 -14.38 -6.26
CA LEU A 262 -5.79 -14.80 -5.04
C LEU A 262 -4.94 -14.43 -3.82
N TYR A 263 -5.53 -14.54 -2.64
CA TYR A 263 -4.93 -14.10 -1.39
C TYR A 263 -3.52 -14.66 -1.14
N TYR A 264 -3.36 -15.98 -1.17
CA TYR A 264 -2.07 -16.61 -0.87
C TYR A 264 -0.99 -16.29 -1.90
N GLU A 265 -1.34 -16.10 -3.17
CA GLU A 265 -0.35 -15.75 -4.20
C GLU A 265 0.34 -14.41 -3.91
N VAL A 266 -0.41 -13.43 -3.39
CA VAL A 266 0.14 -12.13 -2.99
C VAL A 266 0.83 -12.26 -1.64
N LEU A 267 0.25 -12.98 -0.70
CA LEU A 267 0.79 -13.13 0.64
C LEU A 267 2.19 -13.78 0.63
N GLU A 268 2.34 -14.90 -0.08
CA GLU A 268 3.63 -15.61 -0.24
C GLU A 268 4.68 -14.73 -0.93
N LEU A 269 4.26 -13.93 -1.92
CA LEU A 269 5.15 -12.98 -2.58
C LEU A 269 5.64 -11.91 -1.61
N LEU A 270 4.72 -11.28 -0.85
CA LEU A 270 5.05 -10.23 0.10
C LEU A 270 5.95 -10.76 1.23
N GLN A 271 5.69 -11.97 1.71
CA GLN A 271 6.54 -12.64 2.70
C GLN A 271 7.95 -12.86 2.15
N ARG A 272 8.07 -13.40 0.93
CA ARG A 272 9.37 -13.63 0.29
C ARG A 272 10.13 -12.33 0.04
N VAL A 273 9.45 -11.28 -0.41
CA VAL A 273 10.06 -9.97 -0.65
C VAL A 273 10.55 -9.35 0.66
N ALA A 274 9.75 -9.43 1.73
CA ALA A 274 10.17 -8.96 3.07
C ALA A 274 11.40 -9.69 3.61
N GLN A 275 11.52 -11.01 3.35
CA GLN A 275 12.67 -11.82 3.78
C GLN A 275 13.97 -11.52 3.01
N THR A 276 13.85 -10.97 1.78
CA THR A 276 15.01 -10.86 0.86
C THR A 276 15.41 -9.42 0.54
N HIS A 277 14.55 -8.43 0.87
CA HIS A 277 14.77 -7.02 0.55
C HIS A 277 14.42 -6.11 1.74
N ASP A 278 14.96 -4.90 1.74
CA ASP A 278 14.61 -3.87 2.73
C ASP A 278 13.37 -3.11 2.26
N ILE A 279 12.23 -3.34 2.91
CA ILE A 279 10.98 -2.63 2.61
C ILE A 279 11.02 -1.26 3.29
N VAL A 280 10.99 -0.19 2.50
CA VAL A 280 11.17 1.18 2.98
C VAL A 280 9.91 2.05 2.94
N GLY A 281 8.85 1.58 2.31
CA GLY A 281 7.56 2.26 2.24
C GLY A 281 6.51 1.39 1.58
N ILE A 282 5.26 1.67 1.91
CA ILE A 282 4.10 0.93 1.39
C ILE A 282 2.98 1.92 1.11
N ASP A 283 2.29 1.76 -0.01
CA ASP A 283 0.92 2.22 -0.14
C ASP A 283 -0.02 1.10 -0.57
N LEU A 284 -1.28 1.20 -0.12
CA LEU A 284 -2.39 0.36 -0.55
C LEU A 284 -3.50 1.27 -1.04
N VAL A 285 -3.92 1.09 -2.29
CA VAL A 285 -4.75 2.05 -3.02
C VAL A 285 -5.97 1.41 -3.69
N GLU A 286 -6.88 2.24 -4.20
CA GLU A 286 -8.07 1.91 -5.01
C GLU A 286 -9.16 1.12 -4.27
N VAL A 287 -9.11 1.02 -2.93
CA VAL A 287 -10.23 0.45 -2.16
C VAL A 287 -11.41 1.42 -2.19
N ALA A 288 -12.48 1.02 -2.88
CA ALA A 288 -13.71 1.80 -3.04
C ALA A 288 -14.90 1.04 -2.42
N PRO A 289 -15.18 1.23 -1.12
CA PRO A 289 -16.11 0.41 -0.35
C PRO A 289 -17.56 0.47 -0.86
N ALA A 290 -17.94 1.54 -1.55
CA ALA A 290 -19.28 1.68 -2.13
C ALA A 290 -19.62 0.58 -3.16
N TYR A 291 -18.62 -0.10 -3.72
CA TYR A 291 -18.81 -1.18 -4.71
C TYR A 291 -18.76 -2.58 -4.09
N ASP A 292 -18.57 -2.67 -2.77
CA ASP A 292 -18.56 -3.93 -2.03
C ASP A 292 -19.34 -3.82 -0.71
N PRO A 293 -20.66 -4.01 -0.75
CA PRO A 293 -21.49 -3.93 0.45
C PRO A 293 -21.21 -5.06 1.46
N THR A 294 -20.38 -6.04 1.12
CA THR A 294 -19.96 -7.12 2.03
C THR A 294 -18.72 -6.74 2.84
N GLU A 295 -18.05 -5.63 2.48
CA GLU A 295 -16.79 -5.16 3.05
C GLU A 295 -15.60 -6.14 2.88
N ALA A 296 -15.80 -7.23 2.13
CA ALA A 296 -14.76 -8.25 1.92
C ALA A 296 -13.45 -7.66 1.38
N THR A 297 -13.55 -6.65 0.49
CA THR A 297 -12.38 -5.96 -0.07
C THR A 297 -11.62 -5.17 0.99
N SER A 298 -12.33 -4.43 1.86
CA SER A 298 -11.70 -3.66 2.94
C SER A 298 -11.07 -4.58 3.98
N ILE A 299 -11.71 -5.71 4.28
CA ILE A 299 -11.18 -6.75 5.18
C ILE A 299 -9.93 -7.39 4.57
N LEU A 300 -9.97 -7.75 3.28
CA LEU A 300 -8.82 -8.27 2.54
C LEU A 300 -7.63 -7.29 2.59
N ALA A 301 -7.88 -6.02 2.30
CA ALA A 301 -6.88 -4.96 2.32
C ALA A 301 -6.22 -4.82 3.71
N ALA A 302 -7.03 -4.79 4.76
CA ALA A 302 -6.55 -4.70 6.14
C ALA A 302 -5.72 -5.93 6.53
N GLN A 303 -6.18 -7.13 6.16
CA GLN A 303 -5.50 -8.39 6.47
C GLN A 303 -4.16 -8.51 5.74
N VAL A 304 -4.11 -8.17 4.44
CA VAL A 304 -2.87 -8.18 3.66
C VAL A 304 -1.85 -7.21 4.26
N LEU A 305 -2.27 -5.98 4.60
CA LEU A 305 -1.37 -5.02 5.25
C LEU A 305 -0.84 -5.54 6.58
N LEU A 306 -1.68 -6.06 7.46
CA LEU A 306 -1.26 -6.57 8.77
C LEU A 306 -0.26 -7.72 8.64
N ASN A 307 -0.52 -8.69 7.77
CA ASN A 307 0.43 -9.77 7.52
C ASN A 307 1.75 -9.24 6.96
N PHE A 308 1.69 -8.34 5.97
CA PHE A 308 2.91 -7.80 5.38
C PHE A 308 3.76 -7.02 6.39
N LEU A 309 3.12 -6.20 7.24
CA LEU A 309 3.82 -5.53 8.34
C LEU A 309 4.46 -6.53 9.31
N GLY A 310 3.78 -7.63 9.60
CA GLY A 310 4.32 -8.73 10.39
C GLY A 310 5.57 -9.33 9.76
N PHE A 311 5.52 -9.67 8.48
CA PHE A 311 6.66 -10.23 7.74
C PHE A 311 7.87 -9.28 7.72
N ILE A 312 7.63 -7.98 7.48
CA ILE A 312 8.69 -6.96 7.47
C ILE A 312 9.38 -6.87 8.82
N MET A 313 8.60 -6.75 9.89
CA MET A 313 9.17 -6.55 11.22
C MET A 313 9.88 -7.81 11.71
N HIS A 314 9.35 -8.99 11.41
CA HIS A 314 10.01 -10.27 11.72
C HIS A 314 11.34 -10.41 10.96
N ALA A 315 11.37 -10.07 9.66
CA ALA A 315 12.59 -10.12 8.87
C ALA A 315 13.67 -9.12 9.33
N ARG A 316 13.27 -7.97 9.90
CA ARG A 316 14.21 -6.98 10.48
C ARG A 316 14.84 -7.43 11.79
N GLN A 317 14.22 -8.37 12.50
CA GLN A 317 14.70 -8.91 13.78
C GLN A 317 15.56 -10.16 13.60
N SER A 318 15.45 -10.84 12.45
CA SER A 318 16.18 -12.06 12.08
C SER A 318 17.53 -11.74 11.46
#